data_863240d73f2c9137e420a5f1aa8ac08f
#
_entry.id   863240d73f2c9137e420a5f1aa8ac08f
#
_cell.length_a   1.000
_cell.length_b   1.000
_cell.length_c   1.000
_cell.angle_alpha   90.00
_cell.angle_beta   90.00
_cell.angle_gamma   90.00
#
_symmetry.space_group_name_H-M   'P 1'
#
loop_
_entity.id
_entity.type
_entity.pdbx_description
1 polymer ?
#
loop_
_entity_poly.entity_id
_entity_poly.type
_entity_poly.pdbx_seq_one_letter_code
_entity_poly.pdbx_strand_id
1 'polypeptide(L)'
;MAREAYICEGKRTPIGRYGGSLSAVRPDDMAAHVIREVMKEAGDLDAQAIDDSVFGCANQAGEDNRNVARMATLLAGLPTEVPGGTINRLCGSGLDAIGLSARTIKAGEADVMLAGGVESMSRAPFVMPKATTAFARDNTVYDTTIGWRFVNKMMKDQYGIDSMPETAENVAEEFQITRADQDGFAMRSQERAAAAQASGRFAKEIVPVTIPQRKGDPIVVDQDEHPRQTTLEKLASLPTPFRKDGGTVTPGNASGVNDGAAAVIVASAEAVEKYGLEPKAKVIATATAGVPPRIMGIGPAPASEKLLERLGMKISDVDVIELNEAFAAQALATTRRLGLPDDAEHVNPNGGAIALGHPLGMSGARLALTAAIELQERGAKRALCTMCIGVGQGIAMMIEAV
;
A
#
# COMPACT_ATOMS: atom_id res chain seq x y z
N MET A 1 30.07 -8.46 10.35
CA MET A 1 28.64 -8.52 10.73
C MET A 1 27.83 -8.26 9.47
N ALA A 2 26.64 -8.86 9.33
CA ALA A 2 25.78 -8.52 8.19
C ALA A 2 25.33 -7.05 8.33
N ARG A 3 25.35 -6.27 7.24
CA ARG A 3 24.86 -4.89 7.24
C ARG A 3 23.37 -4.84 7.58
N GLU A 4 22.97 -3.87 8.33
CA GLU A 4 21.60 -3.64 8.72
C GLU A 4 20.98 -2.49 7.91
N ALA A 5 19.67 -2.51 7.74
CA ALA A 5 18.94 -1.48 7.04
C ALA A 5 17.78 -1.00 7.92
N TYR A 6 17.66 0.30 8.09
CA TYR A 6 16.70 0.96 8.97
C TYR A 6 15.72 1.82 8.18
N ILE A 7 14.43 1.72 8.49
CA ILE A 7 13.45 2.73 8.12
C ILE A 7 13.65 3.89 9.09
N CYS A 8 13.96 5.06 8.55
CA CYS A 8 14.17 6.29 9.30
C CYS A 8 12.97 7.23 9.15
N GLU A 9 13.18 8.42 8.60
CA GLU A 9 12.10 9.36 8.39
C GLU A 9 11.10 8.86 7.33
N GLY A 10 9.83 9.18 7.53
CA GLY A 10 8.79 8.82 6.57
C GLY A 10 7.53 9.66 6.72
N LYS A 11 6.90 9.95 5.58
CA LYS A 11 5.65 10.70 5.48
C LYS A 11 4.75 10.12 4.41
N ARG A 12 3.46 10.40 4.55
CA ARG A 12 2.45 10.12 3.53
C ARG A 12 1.50 11.30 3.33
N THR A 13 0.88 11.38 2.18
CA THR A 13 -0.29 12.24 2.01
C THR A 13 -1.47 11.69 2.81
N PRO A 14 -2.51 12.49 3.06
CA PRO A 14 -3.84 11.94 3.27
C PRO A 14 -4.20 10.99 2.12
N ILE A 15 -5.10 10.05 2.37
CA ILE A 15 -5.65 9.18 1.33
C ILE A 15 -6.96 9.80 0.83
N GLY A 16 -6.98 10.19 -0.46
CA GLY A 16 -8.15 10.75 -1.13
C GLY A 16 -9.09 9.65 -1.65
N ARG A 17 -10.38 9.97 -1.76
CA ARG A 17 -11.35 9.13 -2.47
C ARG A 17 -11.21 9.30 -3.98
N TYR A 18 -11.71 8.32 -4.72
CA TYR A 18 -11.88 8.45 -6.16
C TYR A 18 -12.73 9.69 -6.52
N GLY A 19 -12.16 10.57 -7.35
CA GLY A 19 -12.78 11.84 -7.69
C GLY A 19 -12.92 12.82 -6.52
N GLY A 20 -12.26 12.57 -5.38
CA GLY A 20 -12.32 13.39 -4.17
C GLY A 20 -11.25 14.48 -4.10
N SER A 21 -10.85 14.81 -2.88
CA SER A 21 -10.00 15.96 -2.57
C SER A 21 -8.65 15.98 -3.29
N LEU A 22 -8.02 14.80 -3.49
CA LEU A 22 -6.72 14.70 -4.17
C LEU A 22 -6.82 14.48 -5.68
N SER A 23 -8.02 14.35 -6.25
CA SER A 23 -8.20 14.06 -7.68
C SER A 23 -7.62 15.10 -8.64
N ALA A 24 -7.44 16.34 -8.18
CA ALA A 24 -6.79 17.40 -8.96
C ALA A 24 -5.25 17.36 -8.92
N VAL A 25 -4.66 16.57 -8.01
CA VAL A 25 -3.20 16.48 -7.82
C VAL A 25 -2.63 15.37 -8.68
N ARG A 26 -1.61 15.69 -9.47
CA ARG A 26 -0.90 14.72 -10.31
C ARG A 26 -0.14 13.71 -9.43
N PRO A 27 -0.03 12.43 -9.83
CA PRO A 27 0.71 11.43 -9.04
C PRO A 27 2.20 11.76 -8.88
N ASP A 28 2.85 12.30 -9.92
CA ASP A 28 4.25 12.71 -9.86
C ASP A 28 4.46 13.88 -8.90
N ASP A 29 3.53 14.85 -8.84
CA ASP A 29 3.56 15.95 -7.87
C ASP A 29 3.27 15.48 -6.43
N MET A 30 2.35 14.52 -6.25
CA MET A 30 2.08 13.91 -4.95
C MET A 30 3.31 13.18 -4.39
N ALA A 31 3.98 12.38 -5.23
CA ALA A 31 5.21 11.70 -4.84
C ALA A 31 6.33 12.70 -4.53
N ALA A 32 6.49 13.75 -5.35
CA ALA A 32 7.45 14.81 -5.08
C ALA A 32 7.17 15.57 -3.77
N HIS A 33 5.89 15.75 -3.44
CA HIS A 33 5.49 16.41 -2.19
C HIS A 33 5.95 15.62 -0.97
N VAL A 34 5.66 14.33 -0.88
CA VAL A 34 6.09 13.50 0.27
C VAL A 34 7.61 13.38 0.34
N ILE A 35 8.32 13.34 -0.79
CA ILE A 35 9.79 13.38 -0.81
C ILE A 35 10.31 14.65 -0.17
N ARG A 36 9.80 15.84 -0.59
CA ARG A 36 10.21 17.12 0.01
C ARG A 36 9.99 17.16 1.51
N GLU A 37 8.85 16.64 1.98
CA GLU A 37 8.52 16.67 3.40
C GLU A 37 9.40 15.70 4.21
N VAL A 38 9.70 14.52 3.69
CA VAL A 38 10.64 13.59 4.30
C VAL A 38 12.04 14.18 4.39
N MET A 39 12.52 14.82 3.32
CA MET A 39 13.84 15.45 3.30
C MET A 39 13.98 16.62 4.29
N LYS A 40 12.91 17.31 4.65
CA LYS A 40 12.94 18.35 5.68
C LYS A 40 13.19 17.81 7.09
N GLU A 41 12.82 16.56 7.35
CA GLU A 41 12.97 15.89 8.65
C GLU A 41 14.19 14.96 8.69
N ALA A 42 14.95 14.89 7.61
CA ALA A 42 16.07 13.94 7.44
C ALA A 42 17.39 14.39 8.11
N GLY A 43 17.33 15.17 9.17
CA GLY A 43 18.52 15.63 9.90
C GLY A 43 19.49 16.38 9.00
N ASP A 44 20.78 16.03 9.08
CA ASP A 44 21.86 16.63 8.30
C ASP A 44 22.13 15.86 6.98
N LEU A 45 21.19 15.10 6.48
CA LEU A 45 21.33 14.30 5.26
C LEU A 45 21.51 15.21 4.04
N ASP A 46 22.71 15.19 3.45
CA ASP A 46 22.91 15.75 2.13
C ASP A 46 22.15 14.92 1.07
N ALA A 47 21.30 15.58 0.31
CA ALA A 47 20.54 14.93 -0.73
C ALA A 47 21.41 14.23 -1.78
N GLN A 48 22.67 14.66 -1.99
CA GLN A 48 23.65 13.99 -2.85
C GLN A 48 24.09 12.62 -2.31
N ALA A 49 23.86 12.35 -1.04
CA ALA A 49 24.19 11.06 -0.42
C ALA A 49 23.12 9.98 -0.66
N ILE A 50 22.02 10.32 -1.31
CA ILE A 50 20.99 9.34 -1.68
C ILE A 50 21.49 8.56 -2.90
N ASP A 51 21.76 7.26 -2.69
CA ASP A 51 22.29 6.39 -3.74
C ASP A 51 21.26 6.06 -4.81
N ASP A 52 19.99 5.87 -4.42
CA ASP A 52 18.89 5.64 -5.38
C ASP A 52 17.52 5.94 -4.73
N SER A 53 16.53 6.12 -5.59
CA SER A 53 15.12 6.31 -5.23
C SER A 53 14.26 5.23 -5.86
N VAL A 54 13.55 4.44 -5.04
CA VAL A 54 12.71 3.34 -5.52
C VAL A 54 11.26 3.54 -5.10
N PHE A 55 10.36 3.76 -6.07
CA PHE A 55 8.94 3.95 -5.81
C PHE A 55 8.08 2.90 -6.47
N GLY A 56 7.11 2.39 -5.70
CA GLY A 56 6.06 1.53 -6.20
C GLY A 56 4.98 2.35 -6.94
N CYS A 57 4.58 1.88 -8.13
CA CYS A 57 3.43 2.39 -8.86
C CYS A 57 2.85 1.28 -9.74
N ALA A 58 1.54 1.04 -9.64
CA ALA A 58 0.89 -0.08 -10.32
C ALA A 58 0.42 0.29 -11.72
N ASN A 59 -0.17 1.46 -11.93
CA ASN A 59 -0.78 1.82 -13.21
C ASN A 59 0.25 2.15 -14.29
N GLN A 60 1.03 3.20 -14.11
CA GLN A 60 2.08 3.68 -15.03
C GLN A 60 1.60 3.98 -16.48
N ALA A 61 0.30 4.18 -16.67
CA ALA A 61 -0.29 4.44 -17.98
C ALA A 61 -0.55 5.93 -18.25
N GLY A 62 -0.60 6.75 -17.21
CA GLY A 62 -0.93 8.18 -17.29
C GLY A 62 0.23 9.09 -16.93
N GLU A 63 -0.02 10.03 -16.02
CA GLU A 63 0.95 11.02 -15.55
C GLU A 63 2.05 10.39 -14.66
N ASP A 64 1.86 9.16 -14.27
CA ASP A 64 2.78 8.26 -13.56
C ASP A 64 3.70 7.43 -14.49
N ASN A 65 3.65 7.70 -15.80
CA ASN A 65 4.51 7.02 -16.79
C ASN A 65 5.97 7.51 -16.73
N ARG A 66 6.82 6.91 -17.53
CA ARG A 66 8.23 7.28 -17.68
C ARG A 66 9.02 7.32 -16.37
N ASN A 67 8.82 6.34 -15.49
CA ASN A 67 9.56 6.25 -14.24
C ASN A 67 9.20 7.39 -13.26
N VAL A 68 8.04 7.25 -12.64
CA VAL A 68 7.51 8.23 -11.67
C VAL A 68 8.46 8.49 -10.50
N ALA A 69 9.26 7.49 -10.07
CA ALA A 69 10.26 7.66 -9.03
C ALA A 69 11.28 8.74 -9.42
N ARG A 70 11.89 8.62 -10.60
CA ARG A 70 12.86 9.59 -11.09
C ARG A 70 12.24 10.97 -11.33
N MET A 71 11.02 11.01 -11.88
CA MET A 71 10.30 12.28 -12.07
C MET A 71 10.04 12.95 -10.74
N ALA A 72 9.59 12.21 -9.74
CA ALA A 72 9.28 12.73 -8.41
C ALA A 72 10.53 13.27 -7.68
N THR A 73 11.69 12.59 -7.79
CA THR A 73 12.94 13.09 -7.21
C THR A 73 13.37 14.44 -7.81
N LEU A 74 13.28 14.57 -9.13
CA LEU A 74 13.58 15.84 -9.81
C LEU A 74 12.58 16.94 -9.45
N LEU A 75 11.29 16.63 -9.45
CA LEU A 75 10.22 17.57 -9.06
C LEU A 75 10.30 17.96 -7.58
N ALA A 76 10.84 17.08 -6.73
CA ALA A 76 11.12 17.39 -5.34
C ALA A 76 12.29 18.38 -5.17
N GLY A 77 13.09 18.59 -6.21
CA GLY A 77 14.26 19.48 -6.17
C GLY A 77 15.53 18.79 -5.69
N LEU A 78 15.56 17.44 -5.67
CA LEU A 78 16.79 16.72 -5.36
C LEU A 78 17.81 16.88 -6.49
N PRO A 79 19.12 16.72 -6.18
CA PRO A 79 20.19 16.78 -7.18
C PRO A 79 19.96 15.83 -8.36
N THR A 80 20.41 16.24 -9.54
CA THR A 80 20.28 15.43 -10.77
C THR A 80 21.08 14.13 -10.72
N GLU A 81 22.00 14.03 -9.83
CA GLU A 81 22.82 12.84 -9.53
C GLU A 81 22.02 11.73 -8.85
N VAL A 82 20.95 12.05 -8.12
CA VAL A 82 20.09 11.06 -7.45
C VAL A 82 19.26 10.30 -8.51
N PRO A 83 19.54 9.03 -8.79
CA PRO A 83 18.79 8.25 -9.76
C PRO A 83 17.40 7.88 -9.23
N GLY A 84 16.64 7.10 -10.00
CA GLY A 84 15.35 6.60 -9.55
C GLY A 84 14.84 5.46 -10.40
N GLY A 85 14.17 4.50 -9.76
CA GLY A 85 13.55 3.33 -10.38
C GLY A 85 12.13 3.12 -9.91
N THR A 86 11.20 2.92 -10.86
CA THR A 86 9.82 2.57 -10.53
C THR A 86 9.64 1.06 -10.61
N ILE A 87 9.08 0.46 -9.56
CA ILE A 87 8.79 -0.98 -9.52
C ILE A 87 7.29 -1.23 -9.51
N ASN A 88 6.89 -2.33 -10.11
CA ASN A 88 5.50 -2.77 -10.18
C ASN A 88 5.36 -4.22 -9.69
N ARG A 89 4.80 -4.35 -8.52
CA ARG A 89 4.24 -5.58 -7.95
C ARG A 89 2.77 -5.34 -7.60
N LEU A 90 2.05 -4.61 -8.47
CA LEU A 90 0.66 -4.20 -8.24
C LEU A 90 0.48 -3.60 -6.83
N CYS A 91 -0.49 -4.10 -6.05
CA CYS A 91 -0.77 -3.63 -4.69
C CYS A 91 0.46 -3.65 -3.75
N GLY A 92 1.38 -4.60 -3.94
CA GLY A 92 2.59 -4.79 -3.12
C GLY A 92 3.77 -3.90 -3.48
N SER A 93 3.64 -3.02 -4.49
CA SER A 93 4.77 -2.27 -5.05
C SER A 93 5.51 -1.41 -4.01
N GLY A 94 4.79 -0.68 -3.16
CA GLY A 94 5.42 0.16 -2.13
C GLY A 94 6.16 -0.63 -1.06
N LEU A 95 5.63 -1.79 -0.65
CA LEU A 95 6.32 -2.66 0.31
C LEU A 95 7.56 -3.32 -0.31
N ASP A 96 7.47 -3.69 -1.59
CA ASP A 96 8.62 -4.24 -2.33
C ASP A 96 9.70 -3.18 -2.58
N ALA A 97 9.33 -1.91 -2.77
CA ALA A 97 10.27 -0.79 -2.86
C ALA A 97 11.14 -0.65 -1.61
N ILE A 98 10.51 -0.67 -0.42
CA ILE A 98 11.25 -0.65 0.86
C ILE A 98 12.09 -1.93 1.02
N GLY A 99 11.53 -3.09 0.66
CA GLY A 99 12.24 -4.36 0.73
C GLY A 99 13.44 -4.43 -0.21
N LEU A 100 13.34 -3.88 -1.42
CA LEU A 100 14.45 -3.76 -2.36
C LEU A 100 15.54 -2.85 -1.82
N SER A 101 15.19 -1.66 -1.34
CA SER A 101 16.11 -0.71 -0.74
C SER A 101 16.86 -1.32 0.44
N ALA A 102 16.16 -2.01 1.33
CA ALA A 102 16.78 -2.71 2.45
C ALA A 102 17.74 -3.83 2.00
N ARG A 103 17.41 -4.57 0.95
CA ARG A 103 18.30 -5.60 0.37
C ARG A 103 19.54 -5.00 -0.26
N THR A 104 19.41 -3.89 -0.98
CA THR A 104 20.53 -3.15 -1.59
C THR A 104 21.52 -2.67 -0.52
N ILE A 105 21.02 -2.07 0.57
CA ILE A 105 21.84 -1.66 1.72
C ILE A 105 22.54 -2.86 2.37
N LYS A 106 21.82 -3.94 2.63
CA LYS A 106 22.37 -5.16 3.23
C LYS A 106 23.42 -5.85 2.35
N ALA A 107 23.29 -5.70 1.03
CA ALA A 107 24.29 -6.18 0.06
C ALA A 107 25.56 -5.30 0.04
N GLY A 108 25.52 -4.11 0.62
CA GLY A 108 26.64 -3.15 0.60
C GLY A 108 26.73 -2.36 -0.69
N GLU A 109 25.64 -2.27 -1.46
CA GLU A 109 25.57 -1.55 -2.74
C GLU A 109 25.01 -0.12 -2.58
N ALA A 110 24.47 0.20 -1.40
CA ALA A 110 23.98 1.54 -1.05
C ALA A 110 24.11 1.77 0.46
N ASP A 111 24.11 3.04 0.86
CA ASP A 111 24.04 3.49 2.25
C ASP A 111 22.73 4.22 2.57
N VAL A 112 22.21 5.00 1.63
CA VAL A 112 20.98 5.76 1.79
C VAL A 112 20.08 5.56 0.57
N MET A 113 18.87 5.09 0.80
CA MET A 113 17.86 4.89 -0.23
C MET A 113 16.60 5.69 0.11
N LEU A 114 16.01 6.30 -0.89
CA LEU A 114 14.67 6.85 -0.79
C LEU A 114 13.68 5.81 -1.33
N ALA A 115 12.74 5.36 -0.52
CA ALA A 115 11.78 4.34 -0.90
C ALA A 115 10.35 4.83 -0.66
N GLY A 116 9.39 4.31 -1.44
CA GLY A 116 8.02 4.73 -1.26
C GLY A 116 7.07 4.14 -2.28
N GLY A 117 5.98 4.86 -2.52
CA GLY A 117 5.04 4.52 -3.56
C GLY A 117 3.97 5.57 -3.74
N VAL A 118 3.34 5.54 -4.89
CA VAL A 118 2.28 6.48 -5.30
C VAL A 118 1.26 5.77 -6.18
N GLU A 119 0.02 6.17 -6.02
CA GLU A 119 -1.05 5.84 -6.96
C GLU A 119 -2.05 6.98 -7.01
N SER A 120 -2.46 7.40 -8.20
CA SER A 120 -3.66 8.20 -8.39
C SER A 120 -4.63 7.41 -9.27
N MET A 121 -5.58 6.78 -8.63
CA MET A 121 -6.60 6.00 -9.34
C MET A 121 -7.66 6.92 -9.95
N SER A 122 -7.83 8.12 -9.40
CA SER A 122 -8.71 9.17 -9.98
C SER A 122 -8.21 9.68 -11.33
N ARG A 123 -6.89 9.71 -11.53
CA ARG A 123 -6.26 10.23 -12.76
C ARG A 123 -5.79 9.13 -13.70
N ALA A 124 -6.14 7.89 -13.41
CA ALA A 124 -5.87 6.76 -14.29
C ALA A 124 -6.52 7.00 -15.67
N PRO A 125 -5.74 6.97 -16.77
CA PRO A 125 -6.26 7.39 -18.08
C PRO A 125 -7.08 6.29 -18.74
N PHE A 126 -7.86 6.70 -19.73
CA PHE A 126 -8.36 5.79 -20.74
C PHE A 126 -7.24 5.43 -21.71
N VAL A 127 -7.17 4.17 -22.12
CA VAL A 127 -6.21 3.67 -23.10
C VAL A 127 -6.90 2.87 -24.19
N MET A 128 -6.32 2.85 -25.39
CA MET A 128 -6.83 2.08 -26.50
C MET A 128 -5.70 1.39 -27.27
N PRO A 129 -5.91 0.17 -27.81
CA PRO A 129 -4.92 -0.51 -28.62
C PRO A 129 -4.76 0.20 -29.97
N LYS A 130 -3.62 -0.04 -30.61
CA LYS A 130 -3.48 0.29 -32.02
C LYS A 130 -4.32 -0.68 -32.85
N ALA A 131 -4.86 -0.17 -33.99
CA ALA A 131 -5.52 -1.02 -34.96
C ALA A 131 -4.56 -2.11 -35.46
N THR A 132 -5.07 -3.34 -35.56
CA THR A 132 -4.31 -4.50 -36.07
C THR A 132 -4.45 -4.71 -37.57
N THR A 133 -5.44 -4.04 -38.18
CA THR A 133 -5.71 -4.08 -39.61
C THR A 133 -5.84 -2.67 -40.20
N ALA A 134 -5.48 -2.52 -41.46
CA ALA A 134 -5.74 -1.27 -42.17
C ALA A 134 -7.26 -1.00 -42.26
N PHE A 135 -7.65 0.26 -42.12
CA PHE A 135 -9.04 0.71 -42.20
C PHE A 135 -9.98 0.05 -41.15
N ALA A 136 -9.44 -0.35 -39.98
CA ALA A 136 -10.27 -0.84 -38.88
C ALA A 136 -11.38 0.16 -38.54
N ARG A 137 -12.60 -0.34 -38.31
CA ARG A 137 -13.79 0.46 -38.02
C ARG A 137 -14.27 0.34 -36.58
N ASP A 138 -13.56 -0.45 -35.78
CA ASP A 138 -13.79 -0.68 -34.36
C ASP A 138 -12.60 -0.19 -33.54
N ASN A 139 -12.90 0.27 -32.35
CA ASN A 139 -11.88 0.68 -31.39
C ASN A 139 -12.42 0.45 -29.97
N THR A 140 -11.65 -0.26 -29.15
CA THR A 140 -11.99 -0.49 -27.75
C THR A 140 -11.19 0.46 -26.88
N VAL A 141 -11.89 1.22 -26.02
CA VAL A 141 -11.29 2.08 -25.00
C VAL A 141 -11.42 1.39 -23.64
N TYR A 142 -10.31 1.29 -22.93
CA TYR A 142 -10.25 0.69 -21.60
C TYR A 142 -10.01 1.78 -20.55
N ASP A 143 -10.77 1.74 -19.46
CA ASP A 143 -10.48 2.47 -18.23
C ASP A 143 -9.36 1.73 -17.47
N THR A 144 -8.31 2.45 -17.09
CA THR A 144 -7.16 1.87 -16.37
C THR A 144 -7.23 2.05 -14.85
N THR A 145 -8.32 2.63 -14.34
CA THR A 145 -8.54 2.84 -12.90
C THR A 145 -8.39 1.54 -12.11
N ILE A 146 -9.07 0.48 -12.58
CA ILE A 146 -9.02 -0.85 -11.96
C ILE A 146 -9.42 -1.91 -13.00
N GLY A 147 -8.94 -3.14 -12.81
CA GLY A 147 -9.35 -4.28 -13.63
C GLY A 147 -8.44 -4.55 -14.82
N TRP A 148 -8.91 -5.47 -15.67
CA TRP A 148 -8.16 -5.99 -16.80
C TRP A 148 -8.28 -5.10 -18.04
N ARG A 149 -7.14 -4.92 -18.74
CA ARG A 149 -7.04 -4.29 -20.06
C ARG A 149 -6.09 -5.08 -20.93
N PHE A 150 -6.28 -5.05 -22.24
CA PHE A 150 -5.43 -5.77 -23.21
C PHE A 150 -5.25 -7.25 -22.84
N VAL A 151 -6.36 -7.93 -22.54
CA VAL A 151 -6.37 -9.30 -22.00
C VAL A 151 -5.63 -10.26 -22.92
N ASN A 152 -4.61 -10.94 -22.39
CA ASN A 152 -3.96 -12.05 -23.06
C ASN A 152 -4.89 -13.28 -23.05
N LYS A 153 -5.17 -13.83 -24.25
CA LYS A 153 -6.10 -14.97 -24.41
C LYS A 153 -5.65 -16.21 -23.62
N MET A 154 -4.37 -16.54 -23.64
CA MET A 154 -3.86 -17.69 -22.90
C MET A 154 -3.99 -17.52 -21.38
N MET A 155 -3.74 -16.28 -20.89
CA MET A 155 -3.94 -15.96 -19.47
C MET A 155 -5.40 -16.16 -19.06
N LYS A 156 -6.34 -15.65 -19.88
CA LYS A 156 -7.78 -15.83 -19.66
C LYS A 156 -8.18 -17.32 -19.65
N ASP A 157 -7.70 -18.09 -20.62
CA ASP A 157 -8.07 -19.49 -20.79
C ASP A 157 -7.49 -20.39 -19.67
N GLN A 158 -6.31 -20.06 -19.15
CA GLN A 158 -5.61 -20.90 -18.14
C GLN A 158 -5.94 -20.51 -16.70
N TYR A 159 -6.07 -19.22 -16.41
CA TYR A 159 -6.13 -18.71 -15.04
C TYR A 159 -7.35 -17.85 -14.76
N GLY A 160 -8.14 -17.53 -15.78
CA GLY A 160 -9.25 -16.61 -15.65
C GLY A 160 -8.81 -15.14 -15.63
N ILE A 161 -9.79 -14.26 -15.61
CA ILE A 161 -9.61 -12.81 -15.51
C ILE A 161 -10.64 -12.21 -14.54
N ASP A 162 -10.86 -12.90 -13.43
CA ASP A 162 -11.81 -12.48 -12.41
C ASP A 162 -11.50 -11.04 -11.97
N SER A 163 -12.53 -10.25 -11.80
CA SER A 163 -12.38 -8.92 -11.20
C SER A 163 -11.94 -9.03 -9.74
N MET A 164 -11.37 -7.96 -9.18
CA MET A 164 -10.92 -8.01 -7.79
C MET A 164 -12.03 -8.39 -6.80
N PRO A 165 -13.26 -7.85 -6.89
CA PRO A 165 -14.36 -8.30 -6.05
C PRO A 165 -14.75 -9.77 -6.25
N GLU A 166 -14.69 -10.30 -7.48
CA GLU A 166 -14.92 -11.72 -7.73
C GLU A 166 -13.88 -12.61 -7.07
N THR A 167 -12.60 -12.20 -7.08
CA THR A 167 -11.56 -12.93 -6.34
C THR A 167 -11.83 -12.95 -4.83
N ALA A 168 -12.41 -11.87 -4.29
CA ALA A 168 -12.81 -11.81 -2.88
C ALA A 168 -14.01 -12.73 -2.57
N GLU A 169 -14.99 -12.79 -3.47
CA GLU A 169 -16.11 -13.75 -3.37
C GLU A 169 -15.60 -15.21 -3.43
N ASN A 170 -14.62 -15.49 -4.30
CA ASN A 170 -14.01 -16.81 -4.37
C ASN A 170 -13.28 -17.18 -3.06
N VAL A 171 -12.60 -16.23 -2.44
CA VAL A 171 -11.98 -16.42 -1.12
C VAL A 171 -13.05 -16.65 -0.04
N ALA A 172 -14.12 -15.84 -0.04
CA ALA A 172 -15.21 -15.99 0.92
C ALA A 172 -15.84 -17.40 0.84
N GLU A 173 -16.08 -17.90 -0.38
CA GLU A 173 -16.63 -19.23 -0.63
C GLU A 173 -15.66 -20.33 -0.20
N GLU A 174 -14.41 -20.29 -0.67
CA GLU A 174 -13.41 -21.35 -0.44
C GLU A 174 -12.99 -21.46 1.04
N PHE A 175 -12.93 -20.32 1.75
CA PHE A 175 -12.55 -20.27 3.17
C PHE A 175 -13.76 -20.10 4.11
N GLN A 176 -14.97 -20.21 3.58
CA GLN A 176 -16.22 -20.16 4.35
C GLN A 176 -16.35 -18.91 5.22
N ILE A 177 -16.01 -17.75 4.67
CA ILE A 177 -16.13 -16.45 5.36
C ILE A 177 -17.54 -15.89 5.12
N THR A 178 -18.32 -15.80 6.18
CA THR A 178 -19.71 -15.34 6.06
C THR A 178 -19.79 -13.81 5.83
N ARG A 179 -20.94 -13.36 5.32
CA ARG A 179 -21.24 -11.92 5.20
C ARG A 179 -21.18 -11.21 6.57
N ALA A 180 -21.68 -11.83 7.61
CA ALA A 180 -21.67 -11.27 8.95
C ALA A 180 -20.24 -11.10 9.49
N ASP A 181 -19.35 -12.07 9.26
CA ASP A 181 -17.93 -11.97 9.63
C ASP A 181 -17.28 -10.77 8.92
N GLN A 182 -17.54 -10.63 7.60
CA GLN A 182 -16.99 -9.54 6.80
C GLN A 182 -17.46 -8.16 7.25
N ASP A 183 -18.74 -8.01 7.54
CA ASP A 183 -19.31 -6.75 8.00
C ASP A 183 -18.81 -6.41 9.43
N GLY A 184 -18.66 -7.41 10.32
CA GLY A 184 -18.05 -7.24 11.63
C GLY A 184 -16.59 -6.79 11.56
N PHE A 185 -15.81 -7.37 10.66
CA PHE A 185 -14.43 -6.96 10.41
C PHE A 185 -14.36 -5.52 9.87
N ALA A 186 -15.20 -5.18 8.90
CA ALA A 186 -15.27 -3.84 8.32
C ALA A 186 -15.68 -2.78 9.36
N MET A 187 -16.65 -3.09 10.23
CA MET A 187 -17.06 -2.21 11.31
C MET A 187 -15.89 -1.89 12.23
N ARG A 188 -15.15 -2.91 12.67
CA ARG A 188 -13.97 -2.75 13.52
C ARG A 188 -12.88 -1.90 12.86
N SER A 189 -12.64 -2.09 11.55
CA SER A 189 -11.68 -1.25 10.80
C SER A 189 -12.08 0.23 10.85
N GLN A 190 -13.37 0.55 10.66
CA GLN A 190 -13.90 1.92 10.75
C GLN A 190 -13.78 2.51 12.16
N GLU A 191 -14.12 1.73 13.18
CA GLU A 191 -14.02 2.17 14.59
C GLU A 191 -12.58 2.49 14.97
N ARG A 192 -11.63 1.62 14.62
CA ARG A 192 -10.20 1.82 14.89
C ARG A 192 -9.64 3.02 14.15
N ALA A 193 -9.99 3.20 12.87
CA ALA A 193 -9.58 4.36 12.10
C ALA A 193 -10.14 5.67 12.68
N ALA A 194 -11.39 5.69 13.09
CA ALA A 194 -12.00 6.84 13.74
C ALA A 194 -11.31 7.19 15.07
N ALA A 195 -10.99 6.19 15.89
CA ALA A 195 -10.26 6.38 17.14
C ALA A 195 -8.84 6.92 16.90
N ALA A 196 -8.11 6.37 15.93
CA ALA A 196 -6.78 6.84 15.55
C ALA A 196 -6.79 8.27 14.99
N GLN A 197 -7.80 8.62 14.20
CA GLN A 197 -7.99 9.98 13.70
C GLN A 197 -8.30 10.96 14.82
N ALA A 198 -9.20 10.60 15.73
CA ALA A 198 -9.59 11.44 16.87
C ALA A 198 -8.45 11.66 17.88
N SER A 199 -7.58 10.66 18.08
CA SER A 199 -6.41 10.76 18.97
C SER A 199 -5.24 11.53 18.36
N GLY A 200 -5.29 11.89 17.07
CA GLY A 200 -4.18 12.52 16.36
C GLY A 200 -3.07 11.54 15.95
N ARG A 201 -3.29 10.21 16.04
CA ARG A 201 -2.29 9.21 15.69
C ARG A 201 -1.76 9.39 14.26
N PHE A 202 -2.65 9.67 13.31
CA PHE A 202 -2.27 9.85 11.91
C PHE A 202 -1.52 11.14 11.62
N ALA A 203 -1.59 12.17 12.48
CA ALA A 203 -0.80 13.38 12.34
C ALA A 203 0.73 13.14 12.41
N LYS A 204 1.16 11.99 12.97
CA LYS A 204 2.56 11.60 13.02
C LYS A 204 3.13 11.14 11.66
N GLU A 205 2.27 10.75 10.74
CA GLU A 205 2.65 10.25 9.42
C GLU A 205 2.12 11.08 8.26
N ILE A 206 1.00 11.82 8.43
CA ILE A 206 0.38 12.62 7.38
C ILE A 206 1.06 13.98 7.26
N VAL A 207 1.36 14.36 6.01
CA VAL A 207 1.69 15.74 5.64
C VAL A 207 0.55 16.34 4.83
N PRO A 208 0.09 17.56 5.19
CA PRO A 208 -1.00 18.21 4.47
C PRO A 208 -0.63 18.47 3.00
N VAL A 209 -1.60 18.31 2.12
CA VAL A 209 -1.49 18.66 0.69
C VAL A 209 -2.24 19.95 0.44
N THR A 210 -1.51 20.98 0.02
CA THR A 210 -2.11 22.29 -0.33
C THR A 210 -2.42 22.33 -1.81
N ILE A 211 -3.70 22.50 -2.16
CA ILE A 211 -4.19 22.51 -3.53
C ILE A 211 -4.55 23.94 -3.92
N PRO A 212 -3.77 24.59 -4.81
CA PRO A 212 -4.07 25.95 -5.28
C PRO A 212 -5.43 26.02 -5.95
N GLN A 213 -6.17 27.08 -5.69
CA GLN A 213 -7.45 27.34 -6.32
C GLN A 213 -7.31 28.45 -7.36
N ARG A 214 -8.09 28.38 -8.43
CA ARG A 214 -8.12 29.45 -9.46
C ARG A 214 -8.62 30.78 -8.89
N LYS A 215 -9.51 30.73 -7.89
CA LYS A 215 -10.04 31.86 -7.12
C LYS A 215 -10.25 31.42 -5.68
N GLY A 216 -9.96 32.32 -4.74
CA GLY A 216 -10.06 32.06 -3.31
C GLY A 216 -8.80 31.46 -2.70
N ASP A 217 -8.89 31.05 -1.44
CA ASP A 217 -7.79 30.46 -0.69
C ASP A 217 -7.51 29.03 -1.15
N PRO A 218 -6.26 28.55 -1.04
CA PRO A 218 -5.93 27.15 -1.30
C PRO A 218 -6.73 26.21 -0.39
N ILE A 219 -7.08 25.04 -0.92
CA ILE A 219 -7.65 23.96 -0.10
C ILE A 219 -6.50 23.19 0.53
N VAL A 220 -6.55 23.01 1.85
CA VAL A 220 -5.61 22.19 2.60
C VAL A 220 -6.31 20.87 2.91
N VAL A 221 -5.73 19.76 2.42
CA VAL A 221 -6.17 18.41 2.72
C VAL A 221 -5.18 17.82 3.71
N ASP A 222 -5.61 17.57 4.95
CA ASP A 222 -4.77 17.16 6.09
C ASP A 222 -5.26 15.90 6.79
N GLN A 223 -6.35 15.29 6.32
CA GLN A 223 -6.95 14.07 6.87
C GLN A 223 -7.32 13.09 5.78
N ASP A 224 -7.27 11.79 6.13
CA ASP A 224 -7.80 10.73 5.28
C ASP A 224 -9.30 10.95 5.02
N GLU A 225 -9.67 10.95 3.74
CA GLU A 225 -11.03 11.29 3.31
C GLU A 225 -11.99 10.08 3.34
N HIS A 226 -11.43 8.86 3.32
CA HIS A 226 -12.20 7.65 3.14
C HIS A 226 -12.93 7.14 4.39
N PRO A 227 -12.46 7.35 5.65
CA PRO A 227 -13.15 6.90 6.86
C PRO A 227 -14.59 7.43 6.93
N ARG A 228 -15.51 6.58 7.37
CA ARG A 228 -16.94 6.92 7.42
C ARG A 228 -17.62 6.33 8.65
N GLN A 229 -18.56 7.05 9.20
CA GLN A 229 -19.42 6.53 10.26
C GLN A 229 -20.46 5.57 9.65
N THR A 230 -20.50 4.37 10.21
CA THR A 230 -21.42 3.31 9.79
C THR A 230 -21.96 2.54 10.99
N THR A 231 -22.83 1.56 10.78
CA THR A 231 -23.31 0.60 11.79
C THR A 231 -23.40 -0.77 11.14
N LEU A 232 -23.48 -1.83 11.95
CA LEU A 232 -23.66 -3.20 11.43
C LEU A 232 -24.94 -3.33 10.61
N GLU A 233 -26.04 -2.67 11.02
CA GLU A 233 -27.32 -2.67 10.29
C GLU A 233 -27.16 -2.02 8.91
N LYS A 234 -26.43 -0.89 8.82
CA LYS A 234 -26.14 -0.24 7.54
C LYS A 234 -25.29 -1.13 6.65
N LEU A 235 -24.24 -1.74 7.19
CA LEU A 235 -23.39 -2.67 6.44
C LEU A 235 -24.20 -3.85 5.92
N ALA A 236 -24.99 -4.49 6.78
CA ALA A 236 -25.84 -5.63 6.41
C ALA A 236 -26.88 -5.30 5.33
N SER A 237 -27.32 -4.04 5.25
CA SER A 237 -28.29 -3.58 4.23
C SER A 237 -27.69 -3.31 2.86
N LEU A 238 -26.35 -3.28 2.72
CA LEU A 238 -25.67 -3.00 1.45
C LEU A 238 -25.86 -4.14 0.45
N PRO A 239 -26.13 -3.83 -0.83
CA PRO A 239 -26.24 -4.84 -1.87
C PRO A 239 -24.88 -5.50 -2.16
N THR A 240 -24.92 -6.68 -2.75
CA THR A 240 -23.76 -7.43 -3.26
C THR A 240 -23.66 -7.30 -4.79
N PRO A 241 -23.14 -6.16 -5.30
CA PRO A 241 -23.23 -5.83 -6.73
C PRO A 241 -22.35 -6.73 -7.61
N PHE A 242 -21.41 -7.42 -7.04
CA PHE A 242 -20.41 -8.20 -7.76
C PHE A 242 -20.85 -9.65 -8.05
N ARG A 243 -21.68 -10.22 -7.17
CA ARG A 243 -22.28 -11.54 -7.33
C ARG A 243 -23.73 -11.48 -6.87
N LYS A 244 -24.67 -11.64 -7.82
CA LYS A 244 -26.11 -11.46 -7.56
C LYS A 244 -26.67 -12.50 -6.59
N ASP A 245 -26.32 -13.77 -6.81
CA ASP A 245 -26.81 -14.89 -6.03
C ASP A 245 -25.73 -15.38 -5.06
N GLY A 246 -26.01 -15.29 -3.77
CA GLY A 246 -25.09 -15.72 -2.72
C GLY A 246 -23.83 -14.86 -2.54
N GLY A 247 -23.80 -13.65 -3.10
CA GLY A 247 -22.69 -12.72 -2.92
C GLY A 247 -22.60 -12.20 -1.49
N THR A 248 -21.37 -11.90 -1.07
CA THR A 248 -21.04 -11.43 0.29
C THR A 248 -20.26 -10.12 0.30
N VAL A 249 -19.57 -9.81 -0.80
CA VAL A 249 -18.74 -8.61 -0.93
C VAL A 249 -19.58 -7.39 -1.27
N THR A 250 -19.37 -6.31 -0.52
CA THR A 250 -20.10 -5.04 -0.68
C THR A 250 -19.12 -3.87 -0.68
N PRO A 251 -19.56 -2.67 -1.10
CA PRO A 251 -18.75 -1.45 -0.92
C PRO A 251 -18.44 -1.11 0.55
N GLY A 252 -19.11 -1.76 1.50
CA GLY A 252 -18.90 -1.56 2.94
C GLY A 252 -17.80 -2.43 3.53
N ASN A 253 -17.54 -3.60 2.95
CA ASN A 253 -16.54 -4.57 3.42
C ASN A 253 -15.38 -4.79 2.44
N ALA A 254 -15.22 -3.85 1.51
CA ALA A 254 -14.11 -3.76 0.56
C ALA A 254 -13.38 -2.42 0.71
N SER A 255 -12.09 -2.38 0.37
CA SER A 255 -11.35 -1.14 0.25
C SER A 255 -11.86 -0.28 -0.90
N GLY A 256 -11.60 1.01 -0.84
CA GLY A 256 -11.96 1.95 -1.90
C GLY A 256 -10.94 2.00 -3.05
N VAL A 257 -11.33 2.76 -4.08
CA VAL A 257 -10.46 3.27 -5.14
C VAL A 257 -9.96 4.63 -4.66
N ASN A 258 -8.63 4.82 -4.57
CA ASN A 258 -8.06 5.93 -3.80
C ASN A 258 -6.81 6.54 -4.45
N ASP A 259 -6.46 7.74 -3.98
CA ASP A 259 -5.27 8.49 -4.37
C ASP A 259 -4.36 8.69 -3.15
N GLY A 260 -3.04 8.61 -3.34
CA GLY A 260 -2.09 8.88 -2.26
C GLY A 260 -0.64 8.56 -2.61
N ALA A 261 0.28 9.08 -1.80
CA ALA A 261 1.71 8.83 -1.88
C ALA A 261 2.32 8.68 -0.48
N ALA A 262 3.38 7.89 -0.38
CA ALA A 262 4.19 7.75 0.82
C ALA A 262 5.67 7.63 0.45
N ALA A 263 6.54 8.17 1.29
CA ALA A 263 7.99 8.05 1.15
C ALA A 263 8.62 7.79 2.52
N VAL A 264 9.71 7.02 2.51
CA VAL A 264 10.57 6.76 3.67
C VAL A 264 12.04 6.81 3.26
N ILE A 265 12.92 7.19 4.18
CA ILE A 265 14.35 6.99 4.05
C ILE A 265 14.68 5.61 4.61
N VAL A 266 15.43 4.84 3.85
CA VAL A 266 16.02 3.57 4.30
C VAL A 266 17.54 3.74 4.30
N ALA A 267 18.16 3.54 5.47
CA ALA A 267 19.58 3.85 5.65
C ALA A 267 20.35 2.72 6.32
N SER A 268 21.66 2.65 6.05
CA SER A 268 22.58 1.79 6.78
C SER A 268 22.86 2.34 8.19
N ALA A 269 23.40 1.51 9.10
CA ALA A 269 23.79 1.97 10.44
C ALA A 269 24.81 3.10 10.37
N GLU A 270 25.75 3.00 9.43
CA GLU A 270 26.78 4.01 9.21
C GLU A 270 26.18 5.35 8.74
N ALA A 271 25.19 5.30 7.85
CA ALA A 271 24.51 6.50 7.38
C ALA A 271 23.60 7.12 8.47
N VAL A 272 22.95 6.30 9.30
CA VAL A 272 22.17 6.76 10.46
C VAL A 272 23.07 7.59 11.38
N GLU A 273 24.24 7.07 11.76
CA GLU A 273 25.20 7.78 12.61
C GLU A 273 25.75 9.04 11.92
N LYS A 274 26.19 8.90 10.68
CA LYS A 274 26.84 9.98 9.90
C LYS A 274 25.95 11.19 9.69
N TYR A 275 24.67 10.98 9.41
CA TYR A 275 23.72 12.04 9.06
C TYR A 275 22.74 12.39 10.18
N GLY A 276 22.89 11.78 11.37
CA GLY A 276 22.00 12.03 12.49
C GLY A 276 20.53 11.66 12.21
N LEU A 277 20.30 10.60 11.42
CA LEU A 277 18.96 10.13 11.12
C LEU A 277 18.33 9.46 12.34
N GLU A 278 17.03 9.55 12.49
CA GLU A 278 16.29 8.88 13.56
C GLU A 278 15.74 7.53 13.05
N PRO A 279 16.33 6.38 13.41
CA PRO A 279 15.85 5.07 12.98
C PRO A 279 14.56 4.72 13.73
N LYS A 280 13.47 4.45 13.01
CA LYS A 280 12.18 4.07 13.57
C LYS A 280 12.04 2.55 13.70
N ALA A 281 12.57 1.80 12.75
CA ALA A 281 12.55 0.34 12.77
C ALA A 281 13.64 -0.24 11.86
N LYS A 282 14.12 -1.43 12.22
CA LYS A 282 15.04 -2.23 11.41
C LYS A 282 14.25 -3.16 10.49
N VAL A 283 14.57 -3.19 9.20
CA VAL A 283 14.02 -4.17 8.27
C VAL A 283 14.73 -5.51 8.44
N ILE A 284 14.03 -6.51 8.96
CA ILE A 284 14.62 -7.83 9.20
C ILE A 284 14.69 -8.65 7.92
N ALA A 285 13.55 -8.88 7.28
CA ALA A 285 13.48 -9.65 6.03
C ALA A 285 12.16 -9.41 5.30
N THR A 286 12.13 -9.84 4.03
CA THR A 286 10.93 -9.87 3.20
C THR A 286 10.76 -11.25 2.56
N ALA A 287 9.51 -11.62 2.27
CA ALA A 287 9.18 -12.80 1.49
C ALA A 287 8.00 -12.54 0.58
N THR A 288 7.96 -13.25 -0.54
CA THR A 288 6.84 -13.27 -1.46
C THR A 288 6.38 -14.68 -1.72
N ALA A 289 5.11 -14.87 -2.01
CA ALA A 289 4.53 -16.17 -2.38
C ALA A 289 3.55 -16.00 -3.55
N GLY A 290 3.45 -17.02 -4.40
CA GLY A 290 2.43 -17.12 -5.44
C GLY A 290 1.27 -17.98 -4.96
N VAL A 291 0.06 -17.64 -5.43
CA VAL A 291 -1.18 -18.40 -5.19
C VAL A 291 -2.02 -18.40 -6.47
N PRO A 292 -3.02 -19.29 -6.60
CA PRO A 292 -3.92 -19.24 -7.75
C PRO A 292 -4.55 -17.83 -7.91
N PRO A 293 -4.54 -17.23 -9.11
CA PRO A 293 -5.05 -15.88 -9.34
C PRO A 293 -6.49 -15.67 -8.87
N ARG A 294 -7.36 -16.67 -9.02
CA ARG A 294 -8.78 -16.61 -8.61
C ARG A 294 -9.01 -16.41 -7.12
N ILE A 295 -8.03 -16.77 -6.30
CA ILE A 295 -8.04 -16.59 -4.83
C ILE A 295 -6.84 -15.78 -4.36
N MET A 296 -6.45 -14.77 -5.14
CA MET A 296 -5.26 -13.95 -4.86
C MET A 296 -5.26 -13.36 -3.44
N GLY A 297 -6.45 -13.16 -2.85
CA GLY A 297 -6.62 -12.60 -1.52
C GLY A 297 -5.94 -13.40 -0.40
N ILE A 298 -5.71 -14.72 -0.57
CA ILE A 298 -5.03 -15.53 0.45
C ILE A 298 -3.49 -15.36 0.43
N GLY A 299 -2.94 -14.66 -0.57
CA GLY A 299 -1.50 -14.48 -0.75
C GLY A 299 -0.70 -14.01 0.48
N PRO A 300 -1.24 -13.13 1.35
CA PRO A 300 -0.55 -12.71 2.58
C PRO A 300 -0.20 -13.87 3.50
N ALA A 301 -1.06 -14.87 3.62
CA ALA A 301 -0.84 -16.00 4.53
C ALA A 301 0.41 -16.80 4.13
N PRO A 302 0.55 -17.39 2.92
CA PRO A 302 1.76 -18.11 2.56
C PRO A 302 3.02 -17.24 2.45
N ALA A 303 2.88 -15.93 2.18
CA ALA A 303 4.02 -15.01 2.23
C ALA A 303 4.52 -14.83 3.66
N SER A 304 3.61 -14.68 4.62
CA SER A 304 3.91 -14.56 6.05
C SER A 304 4.46 -15.87 6.63
N GLU A 305 3.83 -17.01 6.32
CA GLU A 305 4.31 -18.34 6.72
C GLU A 305 5.77 -18.57 6.27
N LYS A 306 6.06 -18.30 5.00
CA LYS A 306 7.41 -18.40 4.42
C LYS A 306 8.42 -17.47 5.11
N LEU A 307 7.99 -16.26 5.47
CA LEU A 307 8.84 -15.30 6.17
C LEU A 307 9.15 -15.75 7.58
N LEU A 308 8.12 -16.17 8.33
CA LEU A 308 8.25 -16.67 9.70
C LEU A 308 9.13 -17.92 9.76
N GLU A 309 8.91 -18.88 8.86
CA GLU A 309 9.75 -20.08 8.74
C GLU A 309 11.23 -19.71 8.52
N ARG A 310 11.50 -18.82 7.56
CA ARG A 310 12.87 -18.33 7.28
C ARG A 310 13.56 -17.71 8.49
N LEU A 311 12.78 -17.03 9.33
CA LEU A 311 13.27 -16.35 10.54
C LEU A 311 13.30 -17.29 11.77
N GLY A 312 12.78 -18.49 11.67
CA GLY A 312 12.62 -19.42 12.81
C GLY A 312 11.64 -18.87 13.86
N MET A 313 10.63 -18.09 13.44
CA MET A 313 9.68 -17.39 14.28
C MET A 313 8.27 -17.97 14.14
N LYS A 314 7.45 -17.72 15.15
CA LYS A 314 6.01 -18.00 15.16
C LYS A 314 5.22 -16.70 15.03
N ILE A 315 3.95 -16.80 14.63
CA ILE A 315 3.06 -15.62 14.57
C ILE A 315 2.87 -14.98 15.95
N SER A 316 2.97 -15.76 17.03
CA SER A 316 2.92 -15.28 18.42
C SER A 316 4.12 -14.43 18.85
N ASP A 317 5.19 -14.38 18.05
CA ASP A 317 6.36 -13.56 18.31
C ASP A 317 6.23 -12.15 17.69
N VAL A 318 5.08 -11.86 17.08
CA VAL A 318 4.77 -10.61 16.37
C VAL A 318 3.80 -9.79 17.22
N ASP A 319 4.18 -8.56 17.57
CA ASP A 319 3.41 -7.68 18.45
C ASP A 319 2.43 -6.80 17.69
N VAL A 320 2.71 -6.49 16.42
CA VAL A 320 1.87 -5.65 15.55
C VAL A 320 1.79 -6.28 14.16
N ILE A 321 0.61 -6.34 13.59
CA ILE A 321 0.40 -6.81 12.23
C ILE A 321 -0.34 -5.73 11.44
N GLU A 322 0.31 -5.20 10.40
CA GLU A 322 -0.32 -4.35 9.39
C GLU A 322 -0.66 -5.22 8.17
N LEU A 323 -1.89 -5.69 8.12
CA LEU A 323 -2.45 -6.46 7.01
C LEU A 323 -3.30 -5.55 6.12
N ASN A 324 -2.95 -5.43 4.85
CA ASN A 324 -3.78 -4.65 3.92
C ASN A 324 -5.16 -5.28 3.76
N GLU A 325 -6.20 -4.51 4.03
CA GLU A 325 -7.60 -4.93 3.95
C GLU A 325 -8.15 -4.61 2.56
N ALA A 326 -7.68 -5.29 1.52
CA ALA A 326 -8.27 -5.12 0.19
C ALA A 326 -9.76 -5.50 0.20
N PHE A 327 -10.09 -6.58 0.94
CA PHE A 327 -11.44 -7.05 1.24
C PHE A 327 -11.47 -7.70 2.63
N ALA A 328 -12.58 -7.59 3.34
CA ALA A 328 -12.74 -8.24 4.64
C ALA A 328 -12.63 -9.78 4.54
N ALA A 329 -13.19 -10.38 3.48
CA ALA A 329 -13.08 -11.82 3.22
C ALA A 329 -11.63 -12.28 3.16
N GLN A 330 -10.79 -11.55 2.43
CA GLN A 330 -9.36 -11.84 2.29
C GLN A 330 -8.60 -11.66 3.60
N ALA A 331 -8.90 -10.60 4.35
CA ALA A 331 -8.24 -10.35 5.62
C ALA A 331 -8.57 -11.45 6.65
N LEU A 332 -9.85 -11.82 6.77
CA LEU A 332 -10.30 -12.90 7.64
C LEU A 332 -9.73 -14.27 7.25
N ALA A 333 -9.70 -14.60 5.95
CA ALA A 333 -9.08 -15.84 5.49
C ALA A 333 -7.59 -15.90 5.87
N THR A 334 -6.89 -14.77 5.77
CA THR A 334 -5.47 -14.65 6.14
C THR A 334 -5.27 -14.81 7.64
N THR A 335 -6.01 -14.05 8.48
CA THR A 335 -5.87 -14.12 9.94
C THR A 335 -6.21 -15.50 10.48
N ARG A 336 -7.32 -16.10 10.04
CA ARG A 336 -7.71 -17.46 10.43
C ARG A 336 -6.67 -18.51 10.04
N ARG A 337 -6.08 -18.42 8.85
CA ARG A 337 -5.02 -19.34 8.40
C ARG A 337 -3.73 -19.19 9.21
N LEU A 338 -3.40 -17.98 9.64
CA LEU A 338 -2.26 -17.71 10.53
C LEU A 338 -2.54 -18.06 11.99
N GLY A 339 -3.75 -18.54 12.33
CA GLY A 339 -4.14 -18.92 13.70
C GLY A 339 -4.46 -17.73 14.59
N LEU A 340 -4.82 -16.58 14.02
CA LEU A 340 -5.19 -15.37 14.75
C LEU A 340 -6.72 -15.28 14.93
N PRO A 341 -7.21 -14.75 16.07
CA PRO A 341 -8.62 -14.42 16.25
C PRO A 341 -9.08 -13.35 15.22
N ASP A 342 -10.35 -13.41 14.83
CA ASP A 342 -10.93 -12.43 13.90
C ASP A 342 -10.87 -10.99 14.44
N ASP A 343 -10.89 -10.83 15.75
CA ASP A 343 -10.88 -9.56 16.49
C ASP A 343 -9.52 -9.21 17.12
N ALA A 344 -8.45 -9.90 16.74
CA ALA A 344 -7.12 -9.66 17.28
C ALA A 344 -6.76 -8.16 17.35
N GLU A 345 -6.47 -7.67 18.56
CA GLU A 345 -6.25 -6.24 18.81
C GLU A 345 -4.96 -5.71 18.18
N HIS A 346 -3.97 -6.58 17.99
CA HIS A 346 -2.69 -6.25 17.38
C HIS A 346 -2.68 -6.29 15.84
N VAL A 347 -3.80 -6.72 15.22
CA VAL A 347 -3.98 -6.67 13.77
C VAL A 347 -4.68 -5.38 13.39
N ASN A 348 -4.02 -4.55 12.58
CA ASN A 348 -4.51 -3.24 12.14
C ASN A 348 -5.05 -2.39 13.30
N PRO A 349 -4.23 -2.08 14.31
CA PRO A 349 -4.70 -1.40 15.52
C PRO A 349 -5.27 -0.01 15.28
N ASN A 350 -4.93 0.61 14.16
CA ASN A 350 -5.40 1.94 13.74
C ASN A 350 -6.42 1.87 12.58
N GLY A 351 -7.01 0.70 12.34
CA GLY A 351 -7.82 0.45 11.14
C GLY A 351 -6.95 0.19 9.90
N GLY A 352 -7.56 -0.31 8.85
CA GLY A 352 -6.88 -0.67 7.61
C GLY A 352 -7.56 -0.12 6.37
N ALA A 353 -7.28 -0.71 5.21
CA ALA A 353 -7.66 -0.16 3.91
C ALA A 353 -9.19 -0.07 3.68
N ILE A 354 -10.00 -0.85 4.36
CA ILE A 354 -11.48 -0.73 4.29
C ILE A 354 -11.91 0.64 4.81
N ALA A 355 -11.27 1.11 5.88
CA ALA A 355 -11.54 2.42 6.46
C ALA A 355 -10.72 3.54 5.80
N LEU A 356 -9.43 3.32 5.59
CA LEU A 356 -8.48 4.37 5.15
C LEU A 356 -8.41 4.52 3.64
N GLY A 357 -8.61 3.42 2.88
CA GLY A 357 -8.43 3.39 1.43
C GLY A 357 -7.20 2.62 0.98
N HIS A 358 -7.13 2.35 -0.35
CA HIS A 358 -6.10 1.50 -0.94
C HIS A 358 -5.52 2.09 -2.25
N PRO A 359 -4.73 3.19 -2.17
CA PRO A 359 -3.93 3.61 -3.32
C PRO A 359 -2.85 2.55 -3.59
N LEU A 360 -2.94 1.81 -4.71
CA LEU A 360 -2.22 0.53 -4.92
C LEU A 360 -0.72 0.64 -4.65
N GLY A 361 -0.02 1.50 -5.38
CA GLY A 361 1.44 1.65 -5.27
C GLY A 361 1.91 2.21 -3.92
N MET A 362 1.09 3.03 -3.27
CA MET A 362 1.41 3.65 -1.98
C MET A 362 1.19 2.71 -0.79
N SER A 363 0.19 1.83 -0.86
CA SER A 363 -0.33 1.12 0.33
C SER A 363 0.73 0.33 1.08
N GLY A 364 1.62 -0.37 0.38
CA GLY A 364 2.69 -1.14 1.04
C GLY A 364 3.69 -0.26 1.79
N ALA A 365 4.00 0.92 1.27
CA ALA A 365 4.87 1.89 1.96
C ALA A 365 4.16 2.48 3.19
N ARG A 366 2.85 2.75 3.09
CA ARG A 366 2.03 3.17 4.23
C ARG A 366 2.02 2.10 5.33
N LEU A 367 1.82 0.82 5.00
CA LEU A 367 1.86 -0.25 6.00
C LEU A 367 3.18 -0.26 6.79
N ALA A 368 4.31 -0.19 6.09
CA ALA A 368 5.62 -0.21 6.74
C ALA A 368 5.87 1.03 7.61
N LEU A 369 5.47 2.22 7.13
CA LEU A 369 5.57 3.47 7.89
C LEU A 369 4.68 3.44 9.13
N THR A 370 3.40 3.07 8.98
CA THR A 370 2.45 2.97 10.10
C THR A 370 2.94 1.97 11.14
N ALA A 371 3.42 0.79 10.70
CA ALA A 371 3.95 -0.23 11.59
C ALA A 371 5.21 0.24 12.34
N ALA A 372 6.13 0.93 11.67
CA ALA A 372 7.34 1.45 12.32
C ALA A 372 7.00 2.47 13.43
N ILE A 373 6.06 3.37 13.18
CA ILE A 373 5.58 4.32 14.18
C ILE A 373 4.83 3.58 15.30
N GLU A 374 4.03 2.57 14.96
CA GLU A 374 3.25 1.81 15.95
C GLU A 374 4.14 1.01 16.92
N LEU A 375 5.28 0.50 16.44
CA LEU A 375 6.27 -0.13 17.32
C LEU A 375 6.79 0.86 18.37
N GLN A 376 7.09 2.09 17.99
CA GLN A 376 7.55 3.12 18.92
C GLN A 376 6.45 3.54 19.90
N GLU A 377 5.23 3.79 19.41
CA GLU A 377 4.10 4.24 20.24
C GLU A 377 3.70 3.22 21.31
N ARG A 378 3.82 1.94 21.02
CA ARG A 378 3.45 0.84 21.94
C ARG A 378 4.61 0.30 22.75
N GLY A 379 5.84 0.70 22.45
CA GLY A 379 7.03 0.03 22.98
C GLY A 379 7.06 -1.46 22.59
N ALA A 380 6.52 -1.77 21.42
CA ALA A 380 6.43 -3.11 20.87
C ALA A 380 7.74 -3.47 20.12
N LYS A 381 8.02 -4.77 19.99
CA LYS A 381 9.30 -5.23 19.46
C LYS A 381 9.26 -5.52 17.98
N ARG A 382 8.22 -6.21 17.48
CA ARG A 382 8.19 -6.71 16.09
C ARG A 382 6.86 -6.42 15.41
N ALA A 383 6.95 -6.02 14.14
CA ALA A 383 5.77 -5.87 13.31
C ALA A 383 5.90 -6.64 12.00
N LEU A 384 4.79 -7.25 11.58
CA LEU A 384 4.61 -7.92 10.31
C LEU A 384 3.73 -7.05 9.41
N CYS A 385 4.27 -6.57 8.28
CA CYS A 385 3.50 -5.93 7.23
C CYS A 385 3.24 -6.95 6.13
N THR A 386 1.97 -7.15 5.74
CA THR A 386 1.65 -8.14 4.69
C THR A 386 0.44 -7.72 3.87
N MET A 387 0.40 -8.15 2.60
CA MET A 387 -0.68 -7.80 1.70
C MET A 387 -0.83 -8.78 0.54
N CYS A 388 -2.06 -8.89 0.04
CA CYS A 388 -2.38 -9.59 -1.18
C CYS A 388 -2.01 -8.74 -2.40
N ILE A 389 -1.82 -9.40 -3.53
CA ILE A 389 -1.38 -8.78 -4.78
C ILE A 389 -2.17 -9.41 -5.90
N GLY A 390 -2.73 -8.59 -6.77
CA GLY A 390 -3.44 -9.04 -7.95
C GLY A 390 -2.64 -10.06 -8.78
N VAL A 391 -3.33 -10.85 -9.58
CA VAL A 391 -2.75 -11.94 -10.38
C VAL A 391 -2.13 -13.07 -9.52
N GLY A 392 -2.52 -13.15 -8.24
CA GLY A 392 -2.20 -14.32 -7.39
C GLY A 392 -0.84 -14.28 -6.72
N GLN A 393 -0.55 -13.25 -5.91
CA GLN A 393 0.66 -13.18 -5.10
C GLN A 393 0.37 -12.63 -3.71
N GLY A 394 1.34 -12.76 -2.81
CA GLY A 394 1.42 -12.07 -1.53
C GLY A 394 2.84 -11.61 -1.24
N ILE A 395 2.97 -10.60 -0.41
CA ILE A 395 4.25 -10.10 0.11
C ILE A 395 4.13 -9.89 1.62
N ALA A 396 5.22 -10.19 2.32
CA ALA A 396 5.36 -9.97 3.76
C ALA A 396 6.72 -9.35 4.07
N MET A 397 6.76 -8.46 5.06
CA MET A 397 7.96 -7.83 5.60
C MET A 397 7.92 -7.87 7.12
N MET A 398 9.02 -8.29 7.75
CA MET A 398 9.23 -8.20 9.19
C MET A 398 10.12 -7.02 9.49
N ILE A 399 9.67 -6.14 10.39
CA ILE A 399 10.45 -5.06 10.96
C ILE A 399 10.56 -5.22 12.48
N GLU A 400 11.63 -4.70 13.06
CA GLU A 400 11.90 -4.77 14.51
C GLU A 400 12.22 -3.38 15.03
N ALA A 401 11.76 -3.06 16.23
CA ALA A 401 12.09 -1.81 16.92
C ALA A 401 13.60 -1.66 17.10
N VAL A 402 14.07 -0.41 17.20
CA VAL A 402 15.50 -0.05 17.37
C VAL A 402 15.79 0.28 18.84
#